data_11dc60a7d2d444df6457294dc400dee2
#
_entry.id   11dc60a7d2d444df6457294dc400dee2
#
_cell.length_a   1.000
_cell.length_b   1.000
_cell.length_c   1.000
_cell.angle_alpha   90.00
_cell.angle_beta   90.00
_cell.angle_gamma   90.00
#
_symmetry.space_group_name_H-M   'P 1'
#
loop_
_entity.id
_entity.type
_entity.pdbx_description
1 polymer ?
#
loop_
_entity_poly.entity_id
_entity_poly.type
_entity_poly.pdbx_seq_one_letter_code
_entity_poly.pdbx_strand_id
1 'polypeptide(L)'
;MNHKSKVLMFACLFLGNALYAGNGDPASPESLISRARLLGEIWTDGMSPMLMRADVQVPDANGSLGHGGYTFEWVSPSRWREEILFGNYARVRVRDANGYWQKSALSYQPEIIFQLDALLDVKKLLRVDPKQPLGKVKNHRKNGVQQQCTEVKRTSGTDRILCFDDGTGALLSVEYPTYDRQNPPEISRIEYGAFNTVGGKLIPYEVRALKDGKVILALKVLEITKITEENPARFSVPAKAEFWTHCDDMGPPELLEHVSPKYPPSARVNLRQGTVTLYAVIEVDGSLSHLAVIHSASPDLDAAAFEAVSHWRYKPLWCGQALVRLEISTTVIFSIRR
;
A
#
# COMPACT_ATOMS: atom_id res chain seq x y z
N MET A 1 56.36 7.04 -60.26
CA MET A 1 55.56 8.04 -59.51
C MET A 1 54.57 7.26 -58.65
N ASN A 2 54.90 7.15 -57.34
CA ASN A 2 54.17 6.29 -56.39
C ASN A 2 53.03 7.05 -55.75
N HIS A 3 51.80 6.62 -55.95
CA HIS A 3 50.68 7.02 -55.12
C HIS A 3 50.41 5.94 -54.04
N LYS A 4 50.79 6.29 -52.80
CA LYS A 4 50.41 5.50 -51.63
C LYS A 4 49.03 5.93 -51.16
N SER A 5 48.02 5.05 -51.32
CA SER A 5 46.73 5.17 -50.68
C SER A 5 46.86 4.87 -49.18
N LYS A 6 46.48 5.83 -48.35
CA LYS A 6 46.33 5.65 -46.89
C LYS A 6 44.89 5.14 -46.65
N VAL A 7 44.82 3.91 -46.21
CA VAL A 7 43.56 3.35 -45.61
C VAL A 7 43.46 3.88 -44.20
N LEU A 8 42.41 4.68 -43.91
CA LEU A 8 42.05 5.13 -42.58
C LEU A 8 41.21 4.05 -41.93
N MET A 9 41.79 3.36 -40.96
CA MET A 9 41.08 2.38 -40.14
C MET A 9 40.31 3.14 -39.06
N PHE A 10 38.96 3.20 -39.17
CA PHE A 10 38.10 3.67 -38.09
C PHE A 10 38.01 2.59 -37.03
N ALA A 11 38.71 2.79 -35.92
CA ALA A 11 38.50 1.99 -34.73
C ALA A 11 37.19 2.41 -34.06
N CYS A 12 36.14 1.59 -34.19
CA CYS A 12 34.94 1.69 -33.35
C CYS A 12 35.35 1.36 -31.90
N LEU A 13 35.50 2.41 -31.09
CA LEU A 13 35.55 2.27 -29.65
C LEU A 13 34.17 1.88 -29.17
N PHE A 14 33.97 0.58 -28.94
CA PHE A 14 32.91 0.09 -28.08
C PHE A 14 33.21 0.58 -26.65
N LEU A 15 32.55 1.69 -26.26
CA LEU A 15 32.41 2.03 -24.86
C LEU A 15 31.48 0.98 -24.22
N GLY A 16 32.08 -0.10 -23.77
CA GLY A 16 31.44 -1.03 -22.85
C GLY A 16 31.08 -0.25 -21.60
N ASN A 17 29.80 -0.12 -21.34
CA ASN A 17 29.30 0.25 -20.03
C ASN A 17 29.86 -0.77 -19.02
N ALA A 18 30.95 -0.40 -18.37
CA ALA A 18 31.45 -1.10 -17.21
C ALA A 18 30.33 -1.01 -16.15
N LEU A 19 29.60 -2.09 -15.99
CA LEU A 19 28.81 -2.35 -14.81
C LEU A 19 29.72 -2.14 -13.61
N TYR A 20 29.38 -1.19 -12.80
CA TYR A 20 30.00 -0.90 -11.52
C TYR A 20 29.88 -2.16 -10.63
N ALA A 21 30.84 -3.05 -10.73
CA ALA A 21 31.17 -3.99 -9.67
C ALA A 21 31.98 -3.19 -8.63
N GLY A 22 31.30 -2.37 -7.86
CA GLY A 22 31.88 -1.73 -6.71
C GLY A 22 32.10 -2.78 -5.64
N ASN A 23 33.36 -3.01 -5.26
CA ASN A 23 33.73 -3.47 -3.93
C ASN A 23 33.24 -2.38 -2.96
N GLY A 24 31.94 -2.35 -2.68
CA GLY A 24 31.32 -1.35 -1.81
C GLY A 24 31.29 -1.85 -0.39
N ASP A 25 31.57 -0.97 0.54
CA ASP A 25 31.13 -1.07 1.92
C ASP A 25 29.69 -1.65 1.97
N PRO A 26 29.38 -2.47 2.98
CA PRO A 26 28.03 -3.01 3.10
C PRO A 26 27.03 -1.85 3.02
N ALA A 27 26.08 -1.95 2.09
CA ALA A 27 25.12 -0.88 1.84
C ALA A 27 24.44 -0.47 3.15
N SER A 28 24.40 0.84 3.43
CA SER A 28 23.71 1.30 4.63
C SER A 28 22.19 1.06 4.47
N PRO A 29 21.46 0.87 5.57
CA PRO A 29 19.99 0.75 5.53
C PRO A 29 19.32 1.89 4.76
N GLU A 30 19.81 3.13 4.97
CA GLU A 30 19.31 4.34 4.33
C GLU A 30 19.53 4.30 2.81
N SER A 31 20.71 3.80 2.37
CA SER A 31 21.04 3.69 0.94
C SER A 31 20.14 2.66 0.24
N LEU A 32 19.86 1.53 0.88
CA LEU A 32 18.93 0.52 0.35
C LEU A 32 17.52 1.08 0.19
N ILE A 33 17.00 1.75 1.22
CA ILE A 33 15.67 2.35 1.21
C ILE A 33 15.58 3.45 0.14
N SER A 34 16.58 4.30 0.04
CA SER A 34 16.63 5.38 -0.96
C SER A 34 16.68 4.83 -2.38
N ARG A 35 17.49 3.78 -2.62
CA ARG A 35 17.57 3.10 -3.92
C ARG A 35 16.24 2.46 -4.30
N ALA A 36 15.60 1.75 -3.37
CA ALA A 36 14.30 1.13 -3.61
C ALA A 36 13.22 2.16 -3.92
N ARG A 37 13.24 3.33 -3.26
CA ARG A 37 12.36 4.46 -3.58
C ARG A 37 12.58 4.95 -5.01
N LEU A 38 13.81 5.24 -5.38
CA LEU A 38 14.13 5.73 -6.73
C LEU A 38 13.65 4.76 -7.81
N LEU A 39 13.71 3.45 -7.56
CA LEU A 39 13.30 2.42 -8.50
C LEU A 39 11.79 2.19 -8.50
N GLY A 40 11.14 2.22 -7.33
CA GLY A 40 9.75 1.80 -7.15
C GLY A 40 8.72 2.94 -7.14
N GLU A 41 9.13 4.20 -6.96
CA GLU A 41 8.20 5.33 -7.06
C GLU A 41 7.91 5.63 -8.53
N ILE A 42 6.85 5.01 -9.06
CA ILE A 42 6.51 5.05 -10.49
C ILE A 42 5.56 6.19 -10.86
N TRP A 43 4.80 6.71 -9.88
CA TRP A 43 3.80 7.76 -10.11
C TRP A 43 4.39 9.14 -9.76
N THR A 44 5.45 9.52 -10.49
CA THR A 44 6.22 10.74 -10.22
C THR A 44 6.33 11.62 -11.47
N ASP A 45 6.65 12.91 -11.28
CA ASP A 45 6.96 13.81 -12.38
C ASP A 45 8.03 13.23 -13.31
N GLY A 46 7.88 13.44 -14.60
CA GLY A 46 8.79 12.95 -15.63
C GLY A 46 8.48 11.54 -16.16
N MET A 47 7.56 10.81 -15.55
CA MET A 47 7.04 9.57 -16.14
C MET A 47 6.07 9.87 -17.29
N SER A 48 6.16 9.09 -18.37
CA SER A 48 5.18 9.20 -19.47
C SER A 48 3.80 8.77 -18.99
N PRO A 49 2.71 9.37 -19.53
CA PRO A 49 1.36 8.92 -19.27
C PRO A 49 1.17 7.44 -19.58
N MET A 50 0.54 6.70 -18.66
CA MET A 50 0.37 5.25 -18.78
C MET A 50 -0.94 4.76 -18.18
N LEU A 51 -1.40 3.64 -18.71
CA LEU A 51 -2.52 2.86 -18.22
C LEU A 51 -1.99 1.54 -17.69
N MET A 52 -2.31 1.23 -16.42
CA MET A 52 -2.07 -0.07 -15.80
C MET A 52 -3.40 -0.78 -15.60
N ARG A 53 -3.46 -2.06 -15.97
CA ARG A 53 -4.56 -2.96 -15.63
C ARG A 53 -4.02 -4.14 -14.85
N ALA A 54 -4.74 -4.52 -13.81
CA ALA A 54 -4.36 -5.65 -12.99
C ALA A 54 -5.59 -6.45 -12.55
N ASP A 55 -5.38 -7.73 -12.29
CA ASP A 55 -6.33 -8.63 -11.67
C ASP A 55 -6.07 -8.64 -10.16
N VAL A 56 -7.13 -8.42 -9.39
CA VAL A 56 -7.13 -8.52 -7.93
C VAL A 56 -7.67 -9.89 -7.56
N GLN A 57 -6.90 -10.69 -6.85
CA GLN A 57 -7.23 -12.06 -6.50
C GLN A 57 -7.34 -12.20 -4.99
N VAL A 58 -8.46 -12.72 -4.52
CA VAL A 58 -8.73 -12.96 -3.10
C VAL A 58 -9.14 -14.42 -2.90
N PRO A 59 -8.32 -15.25 -2.24
CA PRO A 59 -8.70 -16.62 -1.91
C PRO A 59 -9.90 -16.64 -0.94
N ASP A 60 -10.88 -17.48 -1.20
CA ASP A 60 -11.94 -17.81 -0.25
C ASP A 60 -11.48 -18.87 0.77
N ALA A 61 -12.36 -19.22 1.71
CA ALA A 61 -12.08 -20.22 2.74
C ALA A 61 -11.77 -21.62 2.16
N ASN A 62 -12.19 -21.91 0.93
CA ASN A 62 -11.97 -23.19 0.22
C ASN A 62 -10.74 -23.13 -0.70
N GLY A 63 -10.08 -21.96 -0.79
CA GLY A 63 -8.94 -21.73 -1.67
C GLY A 63 -9.31 -21.38 -3.11
N SER A 64 -10.61 -21.22 -3.43
CA SER A 64 -11.03 -20.69 -4.72
C SER A 64 -10.74 -19.20 -4.80
N LEU A 65 -10.36 -18.72 -5.99
CA LEU A 65 -9.99 -17.31 -6.17
C LEU A 65 -11.21 -16.49 -6.61
N GLY A 66 -11.57 -15.49 -5.79
CA GLY A 66 -12.40 -14.37 -6.24
C GLY A 66 -11.52 -13.41 -7.05
N HIS A 67 -12.07 -12.89 -8.14
CA HIS A 67 -11.38 -11.98 -9.06
C HIS A 67 -12.02 -10.59 -9.07
N GLY A 68 -11.17 -9.57 -9.23
CA GLY A 68 -11.59 -8.18 -9.41
C GLY A 68 -10.67 -7.44 -10.35
N GLY A 69 -11.15 -6.32 -10.87
CA GLY A 69 -10.38 -5.45 -11.76
C GLY A 69 -9.80 -4.26 -11.01
N TYR A 70 -8.54 -3.94 -11.30
CA TYR A 70 -7.89 -2.69 -10.95
C TYR A 70 -7.39 -2.00 -12.22
N THR A 71 -7.75 -0.73 -12.37
CA THR A 71 -7.30 0.09 -13.50
C THR A 71 -6.77 1.41 -12.97
N PHE A 72 -5.57 1.80 -13.39
CA PHE A 72 -4.97 3.07 -13.05
C PHE A 72 -4.48 3.80 -14.30
N GLU A 73 -5.13 4.90 -14.63
CA GLU A 73 -4.72 5.82 -15.69
C GLU A 73 -3.97 7.00 -15.05
N TRP A 74 -2.69 7.11 -15.37
CA TRP A 74 -1.84 8.16 -14.81
C TRP A 74 -1.31 9.06 -15.92
N VAL A 75 -1.47 10.35 -15.75
CA VAL A 75 -0.95 11.39 -16.65
C VAL A 75 0.10 12.22 -15.94
N SER A 76 -0.19 12.63 -14.69
CA SER A 76 0.71 13.41 -13.83
C SER A 76 0.29 13.26 -12.36
N PRO A 77 1.08 13.74 -11.39
CA PRO A 77 0.70 13.73 -9.97
C PRO A 77 -0.62 14.45 -9.68
N SER A 78 -0.99 15.44 -10.51
CA SER A 78 -2.24 16.19 -10.39
C SER A 78 -3.34 15.69 -11.34
N ARG A 79 -3.11 14.63 -12.10
CA ARG A 79 -4.08 14.12 -13.07
C ARG A 79 -3.97 12.61 -13.25
N TRP A 80 -4.86 11.89 -12.61
CA TRP A 80 -4.96 10.44 -12.69
C TRP A 80 -6.38 9.95 -12.41
N ARG A 81 -6.68 8.73 -12.83
CA ARG A 81 -7.92 8.03 -12.55
C ARG A 81 -7.63 6.61 -12.08
N GLU A 82 -8.30 6.20 -11.01
CA GLU A 82 -8.27 4.85 -10.46
C GLU A 82 -9.66 4.25 -10.49
N GLU A 83 -9.76 3.00 -10.89
CA GLU A 83 -10.99 2.21 -10.84
C GLU A 83 -10.72 0.86 -10.19
N ILE A 84 -11.55 0.50 -9.22
CA ILE A 84 -11.55 -0.82 -8.57
C ILE A 84 -12.94 -1.41 -8.73
N LEU A 85 -12.98 -2.67 -9.14
CA LEU A 85 -14.21 -3.48 -9.20
C LEU A 85 -13.93 -4.82 -8.55
N PHE A 86 -14.62 -5.13 -7.44
CA PHE A 86 -14.48 -6.42 -6.76
C PHE A 86 -15.83 -6.85 -6.16
N GLY A 87 -16.39 -7.93 -6.68
CA GLY A 87 -17.74 -8.37 -6.31
C GLY A 87 -18.78 -7.28 -6.58
N ASN A 88 -19.49 -6.86 -5.53
CA ASN A 88 -20.46 -5.77 -5.57
C ASN A 88 -19.88 -4.40 -5.22
N TYR A 89 -18.59 -4.33 -4.89
CA TYR A 89 -17.90 -3.08 -4.62
C TYR A 89 -17.31 -2.50 -5.89
N ALA A 90 -17.59 -1.23 -6.13
CA ALA A 90 -16.97 -0.44 -7.20
C ALA A 90 -16.54 0.90 -6.64
N ARG A 91 -15.32 1.30 -6.92
CA ARG A 91 -14.78 2.63 -6.55
C ARG A 91 -14.12 3.27 -7.75
N VAL A 92 -14.41 4.54 -7.95
CA VAL A 92 -13.73 5.40 -8.91
C VAL A 92 -13.15 6.57 -8.14
N ARG A 93 -11.85 6.79 -8.31
CA ARG A 93 -11.14 7.99 -7.84
C ARG A 93 -10.62 8.77 -9.04
N VAL A 94 -10.79 10.08 -9.04
CA VAL A 94 -10.25 11.00 -10.06
C VAL A 94 -9.50 12.11 -9.37
N ARG A 95 -8.27 12.32 -9.79
CA ARG A 95 -7.45 13.47 -9.36
C ARG A 95 -7.44 14.51 -10.45
N ASP A 96 -7.73 15.76 -10.07
CA ASP A 96 -7.54 16.93 -10.90
C ASP A 96 -6.70 17.99 -10.14
N ALA A 97 -6.53 19.16 -10.73
CA ALA A 97 -5.76 20.25 -10.11
C ALA A 97 -6.32 20.75 -8.76
N ASN A 98 -7.62 20.52 -8.50
CA ASN A 98 -8.32 21.02 -7.31
C ASN A 98 -8.29 20.02 -6.14
N GLY A 99 -8.07 18.73 -6.42
CA GLY A 99 -8.06 17.70 -5.40
C GLY A 99 -8.35 16.32 -5.97
N TYR A 100 -8.85 15.39 -5.17
CA TYR A 100 -9.37 14.16 -5.72
C TYR A 100 -10.82 13.91 -5.31
N TRP A 101 -11.52 13.22 -6.20
CA TRP A 101 -12.92 12.93 -6.10
C TRP A 101 -13.10 11.42 -6.02
N GLN A 102 -13.96 10.96 -5.13
CA GLN A 102 -14.23 9.54 -4.97
C GLN A 102 -15.72 9.26 -5.10
N LYS A 103 -16.05 8.22 -5.85
CA LYS A 103 -17.36 7.63 -5.89
C LYS A 103 -17.25 6.14 -5.59
N SER A 104 -18.00 5.67 -4.61
CA SER A 104 -18.08 4.25 -4.25
C SER A 104 -19.50 3.74 -4.41
N ALA A 105 -19.64 2.45 -4.72
CA ALA A 105 -20.95 1.77 -4.78
C ALA A 105 -21.53 1.52 -3.39
N LEU A 106 -20.66 1.38 -2.38
CA LEU A 106 -21.03 1.22 -0.98
C LEU A 106 -20.66 2.47 -0.18
N SER A 107 -21.36 2.72 0.92
CA SER A 107 -21.05 3.81 1.85
C SER A 107 -19.84 3.55 2.74
N TYR A 108 -19.20 2.39 2.59
CA TYR A 108 -18.01 1.98 3.32
C TYR A 108 -17.01 1.29 2.39
N GLN A 109 -15.77 1.25 2.80
CA GLN A 109 -14.71 0.53 2.09
C GLN A 109 -14.56 -0.86 2.72
N PRO A 110 -14.72 -1.95 1.95
CA PRO A 110 -14.44 -3.31 2.42
C PRO A 110 -12.98 -3.46 2.88
N GLU A 111 -12.75 -4.33 3.88
CA GLU A 111 -11.42 -4.59 4.45
C GLU A 111 -10.37 -4.90 3.37
N ILE A 112 -10.73 -5.74 2.39
CA ILE A 112 -9.83 -6.14 1.31
C ILE A 112 -9.33 -4.96 0.48
N ILE A 113 -10.12 -3.88 0.36
CA ILE A 113 -9.73 -2.69 -0.38
C ILE A 113 -8.73 -1.85 0.41
N PHE A 114 -8.85 -1.78 1.75
CA PHE A 114 -7.82 -1.19 2.59
C PHE A 114 -6.50 -1.93 2.46
N GLN A 115 -6.56 -3.26 2.44
CA GLN A 115 -5.37 -4.10 2.24
C GLN A 115 -4.76 -3.85 0.84
N LEU A 116 -5.58 -3.75 -0.21
CA LEU A 116 -5.12 -3.44 -1.57
C LEU A 116 -4.47 -2.05 -1.63
N ASP A 117 -5.09 -1.02 -1.06
CA ASP A 117 -4.53 0.33 -1.02
C ASP A 117 -3.16 0.33 -0.29
N ALA A 118 -3.03 -0.44 0.80
CA ALA A 118 -1.76 -0.59 1.51
C ALA A 118 -0.67 -1.30 0.69
N LEU A 119 -1.02 -2.28 -0.16
CA LEU A 119 -0.07 -2.97 -1.05
C LEU A 119 0.49 -2.04 -2.13
N LEU A 120 -0.35 -1.14 -2.63
CA LEU A 120 -0.02 -0.24 -3.74
C LEU A 120 0.79 0.98 -3.28
N ASP A 121 0.73 1.34 -2.00
CA ASP A 121 1.43 2.51 -1.45
C ASP A 121 2.87 2.17 -1.03
N VAL A 122 3.72 1.84 -2.02
CA VAL A 122 5.14 1.55 -1.80
C VAL A 122 5.87 2.75 -1.15
N LYS A 123 5.47 3.98 -1.49
CA LYS A 123 6.03 5.21 -0.89
C LYS A 123 5.83 5.21 0.63
N LYS A 124 4.62 4.88 1.10
CA LYS A 124 4.30 4.79 2.53
C LYS A 124 5.05 3.63 3.20
N LEU A 125 5.16 2.49 2.52
CA LEU A 125 5.88 1.32 3.04
C LEU A 125 7.38 1.59 3.22
N LEU A 126 7.99 2.38 2.33
CA LEU A 126 9.39 2.79 2.41
C LEU A 126 9.62 4.09 3.20
N ARG A 127 8.56 4.69 3.76
CA ARG A 127 8.69 5.90 4.59
C ARG A 127 9.31 5.52 5.94
N VAL A 128 10.43 6.13 6.26
CA VAL A 128 11.12 6.01 7.55
C VAL A 128 11.24 7.41 8.13
N ASP A 129 10.80 7.58 9.37
CA ASP A 129 11.04 8.81 10.11
C ASP A 129 12.56 8.90 10.39
N PRO A 130 13.21 10.07 10.19
CA PRO A 130 14.63 10.24 10.48
C PRO A 130 15.04 9.86 11.91
N LYS A 131 14.11 9.87 12.85
CA LYS A 131 14.33 9.46 14.25
C LYS A 131 14.14 7.97 14.50
N GLN A 132 13.64 7.20 13.52
CA GLN A 132 13.44 5.76 13.67
C GLN A 132 14.77 5.01 13.60
N PRO A 133 15.09 4.16 14.58
CA PRO A 133 16.29 3.33 14.53
C PRO A 133 16.18 2.31 13.38
N LEU A 134 17.24 2.23 12.58
CA LEU A 134 17.41 1.21 11.55
C LEU A 134 18.35 0.11 12.06
N GLY A 135 17.99 -1.13 11.82
CA GLY A 135 18.82 -2.30 12.12
C GLY A 135 19.99 -2.41 11.13
N LYS A 136 20.99 -3.23 11.51
CA LYS A 136 22.09 -3.55 10.58
C LYS A 136 21.56 -4.30 9.37
N VAL A 137 22.19 -4.08 8.21
CA VAL A 137 21.91 -4.86 7.00
C VAL A 137 22.37 -6.30 7.20
N LYS A 138 21.49 -7.23 6.89
CA LYS A 138 21.75 -8.67 6.92
C LYS A 138 21.56 -9.25 5.53
N ASN A 139 22.53 -10.05 5.07
CA ASN A 139 22.43 -10.76 3.81
C ASN A 139 21.69 -12.08 4.01
N HIS A 140 20.73 -12.35 3.15
CA HIS A 140 19.94 -13.56 3.13
C HIS A 140 19.89 -14.14 1.72
N ARG A 141 19.67 -15.46 1.62
CA ARG A 141 19.34 -16.10 0.35
C ARG A 141 17.99 -16.81 0.51
N LYS A 142 17.01 -16.39 -0.30
CA LYS A 142 15.67 -16.97 -0.29
C LYS A 142 15.27 -17.32 -1.71
N ASN A 143 14.85 -18.58 -1.94
CA ASN A 143 14.44 -19.08 -3.25
C ASN A 143 15.45 -18.81 -4.37
N GLY A 144 16.75 -18.92 -4.05
CA GLY A 144 17.84 -18.65 -4.99
C GLY A 144 18.23 -17.18 -5.16
N VAL A 145 17.43 -16.23 -4.67
CA VAL A 145 17.69 -14.79 -4.76
C VAL A 145 18.49 -14.28 -3.56
N GLN A 146 19.58 -13.56 -3.81
CA GLN A 146 20.34 -12.87 -2.78
C GLN A 146 19.58 -11.59 -2.38
N GLN A 147 19.43 -11.39 -1.07
CA GLN A 147 18.64 -10.30 -0.50
C GLN A 147 19.43 -9.59 0.60
N GLN A 148 19.27 -8.28 0.66
CA GLN A 148 19.75 -7.44 1.76
C GLN A 148 18.54 -6.96 2.57
N CYS A 149 18.49 -7.31 3.85
CA CYS A 149 17.36 -6.98 4.70
C CYS A 149 17.78 -6.07 5.84
N THR A 150 16.92 -5.12 6.21
CA THR A 150 17.08 -4.25 7.37
C THR A 150 15.80 -4.16 8.17
N GLU A 151 15.92 -4.05 9.48
CA GLU A 151 14.79 -3.84 10.40
C GLU A 151 14.56 -2.34 10.59
N VAL A 152 13.30 -1.91 10.50
CA VAL A 152 12.84 -0.56 10.84
C VAL A 152 12.06 -0.64 12.12
N LYS A 153 12.61 -0.12 13.21
CA LYS A 153 11.94 -0.10 14.52
C LYS A 153 10.98 1.06 14.61
N ARG A 154 9.75 0.80 15.01
CA ARG A 154 8.76 1.85 15.22
C ARG A 154 8.77 2.36 16.65
N THR A 155 8.55 3.64 16.82
CA THR A 155 8.32 4.26 18.13
C THR A 155 6.95 3.90 18.70
N SER A 156 6.00 3.55 17.81
CA SER A 156 4.69 3.00 18.15
C SER A 156 4.24 2.06 17.03
N GLY A 157 3.58 0.94 17.39
CA GLY A 157 3.12 -0.08 16.45
C GLY A 157 4.14 -1.19 16.19
N THR A 158 3.95 -1.96 15.12
CA THR A 158 4.76 -3.14 14.80
C THR A 158 6.02 -2.76 14.04
N ASP A 159 7.17 -3.28 14.43
CA ASP A 159 8.42 -3.24 13.67
C ASP A 159 8.21 -3.89 12.31
N ARG A 160 9.03 -3.52 11.34
CA ARG A 160 9.00 -4.13 10.00
C ARG A 160 10.40 -4.48 9.53
N ILE A 161 10.49 -5.53 8.73
CA ILE A 161 11.72 -5.93 8.05
C ILE A 161 11.53 -5.65 6.56
N LEU A 162 12.43 -4.88 5.98
CA LEU A 162 12.48 -4.57 4.55
C LEU A 162 13.57 -5.40 3.91
N CYS A 163 13.23 -6.18 2.88
CA CYS A 163 14.19 -6.96 2.12
C CYS A 163 14.25 -6.48 0.68
N PHE A 164 15.47 -6.31 0.17
CA PHE A 164 15.77 -5.77 -1.14
C PHE A 164 16.58 -6.77 -1.95
N ASP A 165 16.40 -6.80 -3.24
CA ASP A 165 17.24 -7.56 -4.17
C ASP A 165 18.68 -6.99 -4.18
N ASP A 166 19.67 -7.84 -3.96
CA ASP A 166 21.07 -7.42 -3.87
C ASP A 166 21.59 -6.82 -5.19
N GLY A 167 21.19 -7.37 -6.32
CA GLY A 167 21.61 -6.92 -7.64
C GLY A 167 20.92 -5.64 -8.09
N THR A 168 19.59 -5.61 -8.06
CA THR A 168 18.79 -4.49 -8.58
C THR A 168 18.51 -3.42 -7.53
N GLY A 169 18.42 -3.77 -6.25
CA GLY A 169 17.96 -2.91 -5.16
C GLY A 169 16.42 -2.77 -5.08
N ALA A 170 15.67 -3.57 -5.83
CA ALA A 170 14.21 -3.58 -5.77
C ALA A 170 13.73 -4.06 -4.41
N LEU A 171 12.63 -3.49 -3.89
CA LEU A 171 11.96 -3.99 -2.70
C LEU A 171 11.32 -5.34 -3.01
N LEU A 172 11.76 -6.39 -2.32
CA LEU A 172 11.23 -7.76 -2.50
C LEU A 172 10.17 -8.12 -1.48
N SER A 173 10.31 -7.66 -0.24
CA SER A 173 9.30 -7.90 0.77
C SER A 173 9.31 -6.88 1.90
N VAL A 174 8.14 -6.73 2.52
CA VAL A 174 7.94 -6.08 3.81
C VAL A 174 7.36 -7.12 4.75
N GLU A 175 8.04 -7.39 5.86
CA GLU A 175 7.56 -8.32 6.88
C GLU A 175 7.22 -7.56 8.15
N TYR A 176 6.12 -7.97 8.79
CA TYR A 176 5.66 -7.44 10.07
C TYR A 176 5.78 -8.56 11.11
N PRO A 177 6.92 -8.64 11.83
CA PRO A 177 7.10 -9.67 12.85
C PRO A 177 6.06 -9.49 13.96
N THR A 178 5.34 -10.55 14.29
CA THR A 178 4.36 -10.57 15.37
C THR A 178 5.05 -10.86 16.69
N TYR A 179 5.20 -9.85 17.51
CA TYR A 179 5.63 -10.02 18.91
C TYR A 179 4.43 -10.18 19.86
N ASP A 180 3.24 -9.78 19.42
CA ASP A 180 2.02 -9.88 20.20
C ASP A 180 1.09 -10.97 19.62
N ARG A 181 0.99 -12.10 20.35
CA ARG A 181 0.08 -13.19 19.99
C ARG A 181 -1.40 -12.81 20.15
N GLN A 182 -1.71 -11.75 20.91
CA GLN A 182 -3.08 -11.29 21.13
C GLN A 182 -3.57 -10.36 20.01
N ASN A 183 -2.63 -9.69 19.34
CA ASN A 183 -2.91 -8.73 18.25
C ASN A 183 -2.02 -8.99 17.05
N PRO A 184 -2.13 -10.16 16.38
CA PRO A 184 -1.35 -10.39 15.18
C PRO A 184 -1.77 -9.41 14.08
N PRO A 185 -0.83 -8.82 13.31
CA PRO A 185 -1.18 -7.99 12.18
C PRO A 185 -1.99 -8.79 11.16
N GLU A 186 -2.95 -8.15 10.49
CA GLU A 186 -3.75 -8.78 9.45
C GLU A 186 -2.89 -9.19 8.25
N ILE A 187 -1.94 -8.34 7.88
CA ILE A 187 -0.91 -8.66 6.89
C ILE A 187 0.39 -8.89 7.65
N SER A 188 0.88 -10.13 7.63
CA SER A 188 2.17 -10.47 8.23
C SER A 188 3.33 -10.25 7.26
N ARG A 189 3.06 -10.24 5.94
CA ARG A 189 4.08 -10.07 4.92
C ARG A 189 3.47 -9.56 3.61
N ILE A 190 4.19 -8.65 2.94
CA ILE A 190 3.96 -8.27 1.55
C ILE A 190 5.14 -8.76 0.73
N GLU A 191 4.89 -9.38 -0.41
CA GLU A 191 5.91 -9.83 -1.36
C GLU A 191 5.71 -9.18 -2.73
N TYR A 192 6.80 -8.77 -3.35
CA TYR A 192 6.86 -8.16 -4.68
C TYR A 192 7.69 -9.04 -5.60
N GLY A 193 7.21 -9.29 -6.81
CA GLY A 193 7.87 -10.17 -7.78
C GLY A 193 7.55 -9.83 -9.23
N ALA A 194 8.09 -10.63 -10.14
CA ALA A 194 7.89 -10.49 -11.57
C ALA A 194 8.15 -9.06 -12.09
N PHE A 195 9.30 -8.47 -11.69
CA PHE A 195 9.61 -7.07 -12.01
C PHE A 195 9.85 -6.85 -13.51
N ASN A 196 9.25 -5.78 -14.03
CA ASN A 196 9.52 -5.25 -15.38
C ASN A 196 9.98 -3.80 -15.30
N THR A 197 10.79 -3.38 -16.27
CA THR A 197 11.26 -1.99 -16.36
C THR A 197 10.32 -1.18 -17.24
N VAL A 198 9.76 -0.10 -16.68
CA VAL A 198 8.91 0.85 -17.39
C VAL A 198 9.41 2.26 -17.07
N GLY A 199 9.82 3.02 -18.09
CA GLY A 199 10.34 4.39 -17.90
C GLY A 199 11.55 4.47 -16.95
N GLY A 200 12.40 3.44 -16.91
CA GLY A 200 13.56 3.36 -15.99
C GLY A 200 13.22 2.98 -14.56
N LYS A 201 11.96 2.67 -14.27
CA LYS A 201 11.48 2.22 -12.95
C LYS A 201 11.22 0.71 -12.96
N LEU A 202 11.39 0.07 -11.81
CA LEU A 202 11.11 -1.36 -11.62
C LEU A 202 9.70 -1.51 -11.04
N ILE A 203 8.79 -2.01 -11.86
CA ILE A 203 7.39 -2.23 -11.48
C ILE A 203 7.19 -3.71 -11.18
N PRO A 204 6.71 -4.08 -9.98
CA PRO A 204 6.33 -5.44 -9.70
C PRO A 204 5.04 -5.80 -10.46
N TYR A 205 5.05 -6.89 -11.21
CA TYR A 205 3.86 -7.43 -11.88
C TYR A 205 3.09 -8.42 -11.02
N GLU A 206 3.68 -8.83 -9.89
CA GLU A 206 2.99 -9.61 -8.86
C GLU A 206 3.25 -8.99 -7.50
N VAL A 207 2.16 -8.73 -6.76
CA VAL A 207 2.19 -8.29 -5.37
C VAL A 207 1.28 -9.19 -4.56
N ARG A 208 1.76 -9.72 -3.45
CA ARG A 208 1.00 -10.64 -2.60
C ARG A 208 1.02 -10.18 -1.15
N ALA A 209 -0.14 -10.15 -0.51
CA ALA A 209 -0.25 -10.04 0.95
C ALA A 209 -0.44 -11.43 1.55
N LEU A 210 0.30 -11.72 2.60
CA LEU A 210 0.24 -12.98 3.30
C LEU A 210 -0.11 -12.74 4.77
N LYS A 211 -0.90 -13.66 5.33
CA LYS A 211 -1.12 -13.82 6.77
C LYS A 211 -0.73 -15.23 7.16
N ASP A 212 0.16 -15.38 8.14
CA ASP A 212 0.65 -16.68 8.60
C ASP A 212 1.11 -17.62 7.46
N GLY A 213 1.79 -17.03 6.46
CA GLY A 213 2.30 -17.73 5.28
C GLY A 213 1.26 -18.06 4.20
N LYS A 214 -0.02 -17.77 4.41
CA LYS A 214 -1.10 -17.95 3.43
C LYS A 214 -1.36 -16.65 2.68
N VAL A 215 -1.50 -16.72 1.37
CA VAL A 215 -1.90 -15.57 0.55
C VAL A 215 -3.35 -15.21 0.87
N ILE A 216 -3.58 -13.96 1.24
CA ILE A 216 -4.92 -13.42 1.54
C ILE A 216 -5.39 -12.44 0.45
N LEU A 217 -4.44 -11.88 -0.29
CA LEU A 217 -4.70 -10.95 -1.39
C LEU A 217 -3.52 -11.02 -2.35
N ALA A 218 -3.80 -11.03 -3.65
CA ALA A 218 -2.77 -10.85 -4.68
C ALA A 218 -3.24 -9.83 -5.72
N LEU A 219 -2.28 -9.09 -6.26
CA LEU A 219 -2.45 -8.24 -7.43
C LEU A 219 -1.54 -8.77 -8.53
N LYS A 220 -2.09 -9.04 -9.70
CA LYS A 220 -1.35 -9.44 -10.89
C LYS A 220 -1.53 -8.41 -11.99
N VAL A 221 -0.46 -7.68 -12.33
CA VAL A 221 -0.48 -6.73 -13.44
C VAL A 221 -0.62 -7.50 -14.74
N LEU A 222 -1.65 -7.17 -15.50
CA LEU A 222 -1.95 -7.78 -16.79
C LEU A 222 -1.24 -7.03 -17.92
N GLU A 223 -1.28 -5.70 -17.85
CA GLU A 223 -0.65 -4.83 -18.85
C GLU A 223 -0.30 -3.46 -18.26
N ILE A 224 0.74 -2.86 -18.81
CA ILE A 224 1.05 -1.44 -18.69
C ILE A 224 1.30 -0.92 -20.07
N THR A 225 0.47 0.04 -20.51
CA THR A 225 0.53 0.63 -21.84
C THR A 225 0.73 2.14 -21.76
N LYS A 226 1.48 2.69 -22.70
CA LYS A 226 1.67 4.14 -22.82
C LYS A 226 0.38 4.77 -23.34
N ILE A 227 -0.09 5.84 -22.72
CA ILE A 227 -1.17 6.67 -23.22
C ILE A 227 -0.56 7.65 -24.24
N THR A 228 -0.90 7.48 -25.51
CA THR A 228 -0.44 8.34 -26.62
C THR A 228 -1.41 9.47 -26.91
N GLU A 229 -2.70 9.21 -26.72
CA GLU A 229 -3.77 10.19 -26.86
C GLU A 229 -4.60 10.21 -25.58
N GLU A 230 -4.62 11.37 -24.95
CA GLU A 230 -5.40 11.55 -23.73
C GLU A 230 -6.87 11.77 -24.08
N ASN A 231 -7.76 11.01 -23.43
CA ASN A 231 -9.21 11.26 -23.49
C ASN A 231 -9.64 12.09 -22.27
N PRO A 232 -9.86 13.40 -22.40
CA PRO A 232 -10.22 14.27 -21.29
C PRO A 232 -11.50 13.83 -20.52
N ALA A 233 -12.44 13.18 -21.23
CA ALA A 233 -13.69 12.70 -20.62
C ALA A 233 -13.46 11.61 -19.57
N ARG A 234 -12.35 10.87 -19.65
CA ARG A 234 -11.99 9.86 -18.65
C ARG A 234 -11.69 10.48 -17.29
N PHE A 235 -11.19 11.71 -17.26
CA PHE A 235 -10.81 12.44 -16.04
C PHE A 235 -11.89 13.39 -15.55
N SER A 236 -13.10 13.33 -16.13
CA SER A 236 -14.25 14.08 -15.59
C SER A 236 -14.69 13.52 -14.25
N VAL A 237 -15.07 14.40 -13.35
CA VAL A 237 -15.57 14.03 -12.02
C VAL A 237 -16.86 13.24 -12.15
N PRO A 238 -16.95 12.02 -11.60
CA PRO A 238 -18.16 11.22 -11.68
C PRO A 238 -19.33 11.91 -10.96
N ALA A 239 -20.54 11.79 -11.51
CA ALA A 239 -21.73 12.32 -10.85
C ALA A 239 -21.88 11.72 -9.43
N LYS A 240 -22.18 12.58 -8.45
CA LYS A 240 -22.27 12.26 -7.02
C LYS A 240 -20.94 11.75 -6.40
N ALA A 241 -19.80 12.06 -7.00
CA ALA A 241 -18.52 11.83 -6.34
C ALA A 241 -18.32 12.83 -5.20
N GLU A 242 -17.72 12.38 -4.12
CA GLU A 242 -17.34 13.22 -2.98
C GLU A 242 -15.93 13.75 -3.17
N PHE A 243 -15.71 14.99 -2.75
CA PHE A 243 -14.41 15.62 -2.74
C PHE A 243 -13.61 15.17 -1.52
N TRP A 244 -12.32 14.82 -1.73
CA TRP A 244 -11.38 14.48 -0.68
C TRP A 244 -10.10 15.31 -0.83
N THR A 245 -9.57 15.78 0.28
CA THR A 245 -8.27 16.45 0.28
C THR A 245 -7.16 15.41 0.39
N HIS A 246 -6.24 15.42 -0.56
CA HIS A 246 -5.04 14.59 -0.48
C HIS A 246 -4.00 15.25 0.44
N CYS A 247 -3.52 14.50 1.41
CA CYS A 247 -2.54 14.98 2.37
C CYS A 247 -1.40 13.96 2.55
N ASP A 248 -0.23 14.29 2.02
CA ASP A 248 0.95 13.40 2.07
C ASP A 248 1.58 13.30 3.46
N ASP A 249 1.46 14.37 4.28
CA ASP A 249 2.18 14.51 5.54
C ASP A 249 1.29 14.54 6.77
N MET A 250 0.11 13.92 6.68
CA MET A 250 -0.78 13.79 7.82
C MET A 250 -0.24 12.74 8.80
N GLY A 251 -0.08 13.13 10.06
CA GLY A 251 0.24 12.20 11.14
C GLY A 251 -0.91 11.21 11.42
N PRO A 252 -0.68 10.19 12.26
CA PRO A 252 -1.75 9.29 12.67
C PRO A 252 -2.85 10.07 13.40
N PRO A 253 -4.14 9.70 13.20
CA PRO A 253 -5.24 10.36 13.89
C PRO A 253 -5.13 10.14 15.42
N GLU A 254 -5.36 11.21 16.17
CA GLU A 254 -5.34 11.21 17.64
C GLU A 254 -6.77 11.02 18.17
N LEU A 255 -6.99 9.93 18.93
CA LEU A 255 -8.27 9.65 19.56
C LEU A 255 -8.41 10.47 20.84
N LEU A 256 -9.43 11.33 20.94
CA LEU A 256 -9.70 12.19 22.10
C LEU A 256 -10.63 11.51 23.10
N GLU A 257 -11.72 10.91 22.61
CA GLU A 257 -12.71 10.23 23.45
C GLU A 257 -12.80 8.77 23.03
N HIS A 258 -12.52 7.90 23.97
CA HIS A 258 -12.58 6.45 23.84
C HIS A 258 -13.68 5.87 24.72
N VAL A 259 -14.70 5.29 24.10
CA VAL A 259 -15.71 4.50 24.81
C VAL A 259 -15.36 3.02 24.69
N SER A 260 -15.15 2.36 25.83
CA SER A 260 -14.86 0.93 25.85
C SER A 260 -16.11 0.11 25.53
N PRO A 261 -16.03 -0.93 24.68
CA PRO A 261 -17.17 -1.77 24.40
C PRO A 261 -17.59 -2.57 25.63
N LYS A 262 -18.90 -2.67 25.86
CA LYS A 262 -19.46 -3.55 26.88
C LYS A 262 -19.46 -4.99 26.36
N TYR A 263 -18.80 -5.91 27.08
CA TYR A 263 -18.80 -7.31 26.69
C TYR A 263 -20.23 -7.90 26.81
N PRO A 264 -20.84 -8.39 25.70
CA PRO A 264 -22.21 -8.89 25.75
C PRO A 264 -22.34 -10.10 26.68
N PRO A 265 -23.41 -10.16 27.53
CA PRO A 265 -23.62 -11.31 28.43
C PRO A 265 -23.70 -12.63 27.68
N SER A 266 -24.37 -12.66 26.51
CA SER A 266 -24.46 -13.84 25.63
C SER A 266 -23.10 -14.33 25.16
N ALA A 267 -22.22 -13.41 24.76
CA ALA A 267 -20.87 -13.76 24.33
C ALA A 267 -20.01 -14.27 25.50
N ARG A 268 -20.18 -13.66 26.69
CA ARG A 268 -19.45 -14.08 27.89
C ARG A 268 -19.83 -15.49 28.36
N VAL A 269 -21.13 -15.81 28.41
CA VAL A 269 -21.62 -17.13 28.77
C VAL A 269 -21.14 -18.21 27.79
N ASN A 270 -21.10 -17.89 26.51
CA ASN A 270 -20.67 -18.81 25.45
C ASN A 270 -19.15 -18.75 25.18
N LEU A 271 -18.37 -18.06 26.01
CA LEU A 271 -16.93 -17.89 25.86
C LEU A 271 -16.51 -17.42 24.46
N ARG A 272 -17.36 -16.65 23.77
CA ARG A 272 -17.07 -16.10 22.44
C ARG A 272 -16.07 -14.95 22.56
N GLN A 273 -14.99 -15.05 21.87
CA GLN A 273 -13.92 -14.05 21.75
C GLN A 273 -13.69 -13.77 20.27
N GLY A 274 -13.05 -12.66 19.96
CA GLY A 274 -12.73 -12.33 18.57
C GLY A 274 -12.38 -10.86 18.38
N THR A 275 -12.06 -10.56 17.16
CA THR A 275 -11.69 -9.23 16.68
C THR A 275 -12.76 -8.73 15.73
N VAL A 276 -13.27 -7.52 15.99
CA VAL A 276 -14.20 -6.82 15.12
C VAL A 276 -13.46 -5.65 14.49
N THR A 277 -13.43 -5.58 13.16
CA THR A 277 -12.86 -4.42 12.45
C THR A 277 -13.99 -3.58 11.87
N LEU A 278 -13.94 -2.28 12.14
CA LEU A 278 -14.92 -1.31 11.65
C LEU A 278 -14.25 -0.31 10.71
N TYR A 279 -14.97 0.03 9.64
CA TYR A 279 -14.71 1.19 8.82
C TYR A 279 -15.37 2.41 9.43
N ALA A 280 -14.75 3.58 9.32
CA ALA A 280 -15.36 4.86 9.60
C ALA A 280 -14.69 5.98 8.80
N VAL A 281 -15.36 7.12 8.70
CA VAL A 281 -14.78 8.38 8.23
C VAL A 281 -14.69 9.33 9.43
N ILE A 282 -13.49 9.82 9.72
CA ILE A 282 -13.29 10.93 10.65
C ILE A 282 -13.69 12.19 9.88
N GLU A 283 -14.71 12.87 10.36
CA GLU A 283 -15.19 14.13 9.79
C GLU A 283 -14.31 15.31 10.23
N VAL A 284 -14.49 16.44 9.60
CA VAL A 284 -13.71 17.67 9.89
C VAL A 284 -13.83 18.17 11.32
N ASP A 285 -14.91 17.81 12.02
CA ASP A 285 -15.14 18.12 13.44
C ASP A 285 -14.63 17.04 14.40
N GLY A 286 -14.03 15.96 13.87
CA GLY A 286 -13.54 14.82 14.63
C GLY A 286 -14.60 13.76 14.97
N SER A 287 -15.85 13.96 14.55
CA SER A 287 -16.90 12.93 14.68
C SER A 287 -16.70 11.79 13.69
N LEU A 288 -17.34 10.65 13.93
CA LEU A 288 -17.33 9.52 13.00
C LEU A 288 -18.63 9.45 12.21
N SER A 289 -18.49 9.22 10.90
CA SER A 289 -19.56 8.92 9.97
C SER A 289 -19.28 7.63 9.20
N HIS A 290 -20.23 7.16 8.40
CA HIS A 290 -20.11 5.97 7.54
C HIS A 290 -19.66 4.70 8.26
N LEU A 291 -19.95 4.60 9.58
CA LEU A 291 -19.52 3.47 10.39
C LEU A 291 -20.12 2.15 9.88
N ALA A 292 -19.28 1.16 9.66
CA ALA A 292 -19.67 -0.17 9.20
C ALA A 292 -18.73 -1.25 9.74
N VAL A 293 -19.27 -2.42 10.09
CA VAL A 293 -18.45 -3.60 10.41
C VAL A 293 -17.96 -4.19 9.10
N ILE A 294 -16.63 -4.25 8.93
CA ILE A 294 -15.99 -4.78 7.72
C ILE A 294 -15.32 -6.14 7.96
N HIS A 295 -15.08 -6.50 9.24
CA HIS A 295 -14.69 -7.83 9.68
C HIS A 295 -15.48 -8.19 10.93
N SER A 296 -16.26 -9.27 10.84
CA SER A 296 -17.16 -9.72 11.90
C SER A 296 -16.49 -10.79 12.77
N ALA A 297 -16.70 -10.72 14.09
CA ALA A 297 -16.36 -11.79 15.01
C ALA A 297 -17.60 -12.64 15.35
N SER A 298 -18.71 -11.98 15.72
CA SER A 298 -20.04 -12.56 15.92
C SER A 298 -21.05 -11.41 16.06
N PRO A 299 -22.34 -11.63 15.74
CA PRO A 299 -23.34 -10.55 15.72
C PRO A 299 -23.45 -9.74 17.01
N ASP A 300 -23.30 -10.37 18.17
CA ASP A 300 -23.36 -9.70 19.47
C ASP A 300 -22.08 -8.89 19.78
N LEU A 301 -20.90 -9.41 19.42
CA LEU A 301 -19.63 -8.68 19.55
C LEU A 301 -19.58 -7.51 18.55
N ASP A 302 -20.07 -7.71 17.34
CA ASP A 302 -20.15 -6.68 16.30
C ASP A 302 -21.02 -5.51 16.74
N ALA A 303 -22.22 -5.80 17.29
CA ALA A 303 -23.11 -4.78 17.83
C ALA A 303 -22.48 -3.99 18.98
N ALA A 304 -21.77 -4.66 19.91
CA ALA A 304 -21.11 -4.02 21.02
C ALA A 304 -19.90 -3.15 20.58
N ALA A 305 -19.17 -3.60 19.56
CA ALA A 305 -18.08 -2.83 18.97
C ALA A 305 -18.61 -1.60 18.23
N PHE A 306 -19.65 -1.77 17.41
CA PHE A 306 -20.29 -0.68 16.68
C PHE A 306 -20.80 0.42 17.62
N GLU A 307 -21.55 0.02 18.67
CA GLU A 307 -22.06 0.95 19.68
C GLU A 307 -20.93 1.75 20.34
N ALA A 308 -19.88 1.09 20.79
CA ALA A 308 -18.76 1.75 21.42
C ALA A 308 -18.06 2.74 20.50
N VAL A 309 -17.72 2.31 19.28
CA VAL A 309 -16.99 3.11 18.31
C VAL A 309 -17.82 4.30 17.80
N SER A 310 -19.14 4.18 17.72
CA SER A 310 -20.03 5.28 17.32
C SER A 310 -19.89 6.52 18.22
N HIS A 311 -19.46 6.35 19.46
CA HIS A 311 -19.25 7.41 20.44
C HIS A 311 -17.80 7.92 20.50
N TRP A 312 -16.88 7.35 19.70
CA TRP A 312 -15.51 7.85 19.67
C TRP A 312 -15.41 9.23 19.05
N ARG A 313 -14.45 10.01 19.49
CA ARG A 313 -14.16 11.33 18.95
C ARG A 313 -12.66 11.46 18.71
N TYR A 314 -12.32 11.97 17.57
CA TYR A 314 -10.95 12.23 17.16
C TYR A 314 -10.66 13.73 17.16
N LYS A 315 -9.41 14.05 17.29
CA LYS A 315 -8.94 15.42 17.06
C LYS A 315 -9.14 15.78 15.59
N PRO A 316 -9.70 16.97 15.29
CA PRO A 316 -9.79 17.46 13.92
C PRO A 316 -8.48 17.37 13.18
N LEU A 317 -8.53 16.87 11.96
CA LEU A 317 -7.34 16.60 11.13
C LEU A 317 -7.05 17.78 10.23
N TRP A 318 -5.79 18.20 10.22
CA TRP A 318 -5.33 19.32 9.40
C TRP A 318 -4.37 18.85 8.31
N CYS A 319 -4.56 19.38 7.11
CA CYS A 319 -3.64 19.30 5.99
C CYS A 319 -3.19 20.71 5.60
N GLY A 320 -2.03 21.12 6.08
CA GLY A 320 -1.63 22.52 6.03
C GLY A 320 -2.60 23.39 6.83
N GLN A 321 -3.37 24.26 6.15
CA GLN A 321 -4.35 25.15 6.77
C GLN A 321 -5.81 24.68 6.58
N ALA A 322 -6.04 23.52 5.96
CA ALA A 322 -7.37 22.99 5.70
C ALA A 322 -7.71 21.85 6.64
N LEU A 323 -8.95 21.84 7.16
CA LEU A 323 -9.52 20.67 7.83
C LEU A 323 -9.88 19.61 6.79
N VAL A 324 -9.58 18.37 7.10
CA VAL A 324 -9.76 17.25 6.16
C VAL A 324 -10.48 16.07 6.80
N ARG A 325 -11.17 15.30 5.96
CA ARG A 325 -11.75 14.00 6.33
C ARG A 325 -10.72 12.90 6.13
N LEU A 326 -10.84 11.80 6.88
CA LEU A 326 -9.97 10.63 6.75
C LEU A 326 -10.78 9.34 6.86
N GLU A 327 -10.64 8.46 5.87
CA GLU A 327 -11.10 7.07 5.97
C GLU A 327 -10.17 6.29 6.90
N ILE A 328 -10.74 5.58 7.85
CA ILE A 328 -10.02 4.74 8.80
C ILE A 328 -10.61 3.34 8.88
N SER A 329 -9.78 2.38 9.23
CA SER A 329 -10.22 1.11 9.84
C SER A 329 -9.76 1.09 11.29
N THR A 330 -10.66 0.64 12.19
CA THR A 330 -10.33 0.49 13.61
C THR A 330 -10.75 -0.89 14.09
N THR A 331 -10.01 -1.40 15.07
CA THR A 331 -10.17 -2.77 15.54
C THR A 331 -10.53 -2.81 17.02
N VAL A 332 -11.58 -3.57 17.34
CA VAL A 332 -12.02 -3.84 18.71
C VAL A 332 -11.81 -5.31 19.04
N ILE A 333 -11.06 -5.58 20.12
CA ILE A 333 -10.71 -6.94 20.52
C ILE A 333 -11.48 -7.33 21.75
N PHE A 334 -12.21 -8.42 21.65
CA PHE A 334 -12.91 -9.05 22.76
C PHE A 334 -12.14 -10.28 23.24
N SER A 335 -11.58 -10.20 24.44
CA SER A 335 -10.86 -11.31 25.07
C SER A 335 -11.37 -11.54 26.50
N ILE A 336 -11.47 -12.80 26.90
CA ILE A 336 -11.81 -13.21 28.26
C ILE A 336 -10.47 -13.52 28.96
N ARG A 337 -10.10 -12.66 29.90
CA ARG A 337 -8.96 -12.97 30.78
C ARG A 337 -9.40 -14.12 31.71
N ARG A 338 -8.69 -15.22 31.66
CA ARG A 338 -8.76 -16.31 32.65
C ARG A 338 -8.01 -15.94 33.90
#